data_f151f6d71a452f609575e3ba155d0d19
#
_entry.id   f151f6d71a452f609575e3ba155d0d19
#
_cell.length_a   1.000
_cell.length_b   1.000
_cell.length_c   1.000
_cell.angle_alpha   90.00
_cell.angle_beta   90.00
_cell.angle_gamma   90.00
#
_symmetry.space_group_name_H-M   'P 1'
#
loop_
_entity.id
_entity.type
_entity.pdbx_description
1 polymer ?
#
loop_
_entity_poly.entity_id
_entity_poly.type
_entity_poly.pdbx_seq_one_letter_code
_entity_poly.pdbx_strand_id
1 'polypeptide(L)'
;QFMAVWCTIRTFAAHAKELGNEQPPEPIFFVKPDGCKTESDVLHVSKHPGEVHLETECVVRLTQHGDIDAVAIGLDLTDRAAQSLLRADGLPWAKGKTFRQAAVLGTFYPWRHGLEALTNEATALRIECDVNGERWQEASLSEMSITPADQVTSLMAWAPVSNGDLLYTGTPQGVAQLK
;
A
#
# COMPACT_ATOMS: atom_id res chain seq x y z
N GLN A 1 -1.75 -18.45 11.58
CA GLN A 1 -1.05 -17.30 12.21
C GLN A 1 -1.71 -16.02 11.66
N PHE A 2 -2.16 -15.12 12.54
CA PHE A 2 -2.66 -13.81 12.11
C PHE A 2 -1.46 -12.96 11.67
N MET A 3 -1.60 -12.27 10.53
CA MET A 3 -0.58 -11.37 9.97
C MET A 3 -1.11 -9.96 10.01
N ALA A 4 -0.28 -9.01 10.42
CA ALA A 4 -0.60 -7.61 10.26
C ALA A 4 -0.39 -7.19 8.81
N VAL A 5 -1.29 -6.35 8.30
CA VAL A 5 -1.16 -5.69 7.00
C VAL A 5 -0.90 -4.21 7.26
N TRP A 6 0.36 -3.87 7.37
CA TRP A 6 0.84 -2.49 7.52
C TRP A 6 0.72 -1.77 6.19
N CYS A 7 0.30 -0.53 6.21
CA CYS A 7 0.18 0.30 5.01
C CYS A 7 0.79 1.66 5.29
N THR A 8 1.61 2.17 4.37
CA THR A 8 2.24 3.49 4.47
C THR A 8 1.57 4.46 3.52
N ILE A 9 1.32 5.68 3.97
CA ILE A 9 0.67 6.71 3.16
C ILE A 9 1.66 7.72 2.59
N ARG A 10 1.33 8.30 1.42
CA ARG A 10 2.03 9.44 0.82
C ARG A 10 3.53 9.22 0.60
N THR A 11 3.89 8.05 0.14
CA THR A 11 5.30 7.68 -0.10
C THR A 11 5.82 8.14 -1.46
N PHE A 12 4.94 8.49 -2.39
CA PHE A 12 5.26 9.16 -3.65
C PHE A 12 4.86 10.63 -3.56
N ALA A 13 5.82 11.55 -3.78
CA ALA A 13 5.57 12.99 -3.72
C ALA A 13 4.52 13.44 -4.74
N ALA A 14 4.53 12.85 -5.95
CA ALA A 14 3.55 13.13 -6.99
C ALA A 14 2.12 12.78 -6.56
N HIS A 15 1.91 11.63 -5.92
CA HIS A 15 0.62 11.23 -5.38
C HIS A 15 0.15 12.12 -4.22
N ALA A 16 1.06 12.50 -3.32
CA ALA A 16 0.73 13.44 -2.25
C ALA A 16 0.21 14.77 -2.82
N LYS A 17 0.88 15.31 -3.86
CA LYS A 17 0.48 16.53 -4.56
C LYS A 17 -0.86 16.39 -5.29
N GLU A 18 -1.11 15.25 -5.96
CA GLU A 18 -2.38 14.93 -6.64
C GLU A 18 -3.58 15.07 -5.69
N LEU A 19 -3.43 14.62 -4.45
CA LEU A 19 -4.46 14.70 -3.41
C LEU A 19 -4.45 16.01 -2.61
N GLY A 20 -3.65 17.01 -3.02
CA GLY A 20 -3.53 18.30 -2.33
C GLY A 20 -2.90 18.20 -0.93
N ASN A 21 -2.05 17.20 -0.72
CA ASN A 21 -1.37 16.96 0.55
C ASN A 21 0.10 17.34 0.47
N GLU A 22 0.66 17.71 1.62
CA GLU A 22 2.10 17.81 1.80
C GLU A 22 2.71 16.44 2.04
N GLN A 23 3.99 16.32 1.64
CA GLN A 23 4.80 15.15 1.97
C GLN A 23 5.05 15.13 3.49
N PRO A 24 4.75 14.04 4.19
CA PRO A 24 5.05 13.95 5.61
C PRO A 24 6.57 13.87 5.83
N PRO A 25 7.10 14.41 6.95
CA PRO A 25 8.52 14.37 7.25
C PRO A 25 9.03 12.96 7.63
N GLU A 26 8.12 12.07 7.97
CA GLU A 26 8.40 10.68 8.38
C GLU A 26 7.29 9.74 7.87
N PRO A 27 7.55 8.42 7.78
CA PRO A 27 6.54 7.46 7.39
C PRO A 27 5.34 7.47 8.34
N ILE A 28 4.12 7.51 7.77
CA ILE A 28 2.86 7.43 8.51
C ILE A 28 2.17 6.13 8.13
N PHE A 29 1.78 5.36 9.14
CA PHE A 29 1.20 4.04 8.97
C PHE A 29 -0.25 3.95 9.43
N PHE A 30 -0.97 3.03 8.81
CA PHE A 30 -2.20 2.46 9.33
C PHE A 30 -2.16 0.93 9.15
N VAL A 31 -3.11 0.23 9.75
CA VAL A 31 -3.17 -1.23 9.72
C VAL A 31 -4.51 -1.67 9.16
N LYS A 32 -4.49 -2.64 8.25
CA LYS A 32 -5.65 -3.42 7.87
C LYS A 32 -5.63 -4.75 8.60
N PRO A 33 -6.75 -5.18 9.22
CA PRO A 33 -6.84 -6.51 9.80
C PRO A 33 -6.64 -7.60 8.73
N ASP A 34 -6.11 -8.76 9.13
CA ASP A 34 -5.95 -9.94 8.25
C ASP A 34 -7.25 -10.30 7.49
N GLY A 35 -8.40 -10.10 8.12
CA GLY A 35 -9.72 -10.31 7.50
C GLY A 35 -10.07 -9.41 6.31
N CYS A 36 -9.28 -8.35 6.05
CA CYS A 36 -9.40 -7.53 4.83
C CYS A 36 -8.67 -8.14 3.63
N LYS A 37 -7.77 -9.06 3.88
CA LYS A 37 -6.91 -9.67 2.85
C LYS A 37 -7.70 -10.59 1.92
N THR A 38 -7.34 -10.55 0.64
CA THR A 38 -7.84 -11.49 -0.36
C THR A 38 -6.78 -11.73 -1.44
N GLU A 39 -6.72 -12.98 -1.90
CA GLU A 39 -5.91 -13.40 -3.05
C GLU A 39 -6.81 -13.80 -4.24
N SER A 40 -8.09 -13.39 -4.17
CA SER A 40 -9.09 -13.72 -5.20
C SER A 40 -8.89 -12.88 -6.46
N ASP A 41 -8.98 -13.52 -7.61
CA ASP A 41 -9.03 -12.86 -8.91
C ASP A 41 -10.37 -12.12 -9.16
N VAL A 42 -11.36 -12.34 -8.29
CA VAL A 42 -12.67 -11.69 -8.36
C VAL A 42 -12.92 -10.87 -7.10
N LEU A 43 -13.10 -9.57 -7.29
CA LEU A 43 -13.42 -8.63 -6.23
C LEU A 43 -14.88 -8.20 -6.30
N HIS A 44 -15.56 -8.21 -5.17
CA HIS A 44 -16.96 -7.83 -5.07
C HIS A 44 -17.12 -6.37 -4.60
N VAL A 45 -16.36 -5.45 -5.21
CA VAL A 45 -16.38 -4.02 -4.84
C VAL A 45 -17.77 -3.38 -4.97
N SER A 46 -18.60 -3.84 -5.90
CA SER A 46 -20.00 -3.37 -6.05
C SER A 46 -20.89 -3.71 -4.86
N LYS A 47 -20.48 -4.61 -3.97
CA LYS A 47 -21.21 -4.91 -2.73
C LYS A 47 -20.85 -3.97 -1.59
N HIS A 48 -19.79 -3.17 -1.75
CA HIS A 48 -19.42 -2.14 -0.79
C HIS A 48 -20.30 -0.91 -1.02
N PRO A 49 -20.90 -0.31 0.02
CA PRO A 49 -21.85 0.80 -0.15
C PRO A 49 -21.20 2.15 -0.50
N GLY A 50 -19.86 2.25 -0.42
CA GLY A 50 -19.10 3.48 -0.64
C GLY A 50 -18.38 3.51 -2.00
N GLU A 51 -17.64 4.58 -2.23
CA GLU A 51 -16.85 4.81 -3.43
C GLU A 51 -15.48 4.16 -3.31
N VAL A 52 -15.30 2.99 -3.92
CA VAL A 52 -14.02 2.26 -3.87
C VAL A 52 -13.05 2.80 -4.90
N HIS A 53 -11.91 3.31 -4.43
CA HIS A 53 -10.77 3.71 -5.25
C HIS A 53 -9.70 2.64 -5.23
N LEU A 54 -8.99 2.52 -6.38
CA LEU A 54 -7.89 1.60 -6.57
C LEU A 54 -6.57 2.31 -6.29
N GLU A 55 -5.76 1.73 -5.43
CA GLU A 55 -4.40 2.15 -5.09
C GLU A 55 -3.47 0.94 -5.26
N THR A 56 -2.69 0.92 -6.35
CA THR A 56 -1.78 -0.19 -6.66
C THR A 56 -0.44 0.03 -5.97
N GLU A 57 0.06 -1.00 -5.30
CA GLU A 57 1.25 -0.90 -4.44
C GLU A 57 2.21 -2.08 -4.60
N CYS A 58 3.49 -1.82 -4.42
CA CYS A 58 4.44 -2.86 -4.10
C CYS A 58 4.17 -3.32 -2.65
N VAL A 59 4.05 -4.62 -2.46
CA VAL A 59 3.89 -5.23 -1.15
C VAL A 59 5.11 -6.05 -0.83
N VAL A 60 5.70 -5.81 0.33
CA VAL A 60 6.82 -6.61 0.84
C VAL A 60 6.37 -7.47 1.99
N ARG A 61 6.91 -8.70 2.08
CA ARG A 61 6.68 -9.58 3.21
C ARG A 61 7.85 -9.47 4.18
N LEU A 62 7.51 -9.08 5.41
CA LEU A 62 8.49 -8.76 6.46
C LEU A 62 8.94 -10.00 7.22
N THR A 63 10.18 -9.96 7.69
CA THR A 63 10.68 -10.81 8.77
C THR A 63 10.63 -10.04 10.10
N GLN A 64 10.66 -10.75 11.21
CA GLN A 64 10.73 -10.13 12.54
C GLN A 64 12.01 -9.31 12.81
N HIS A 65 12.98 -9.38 11.91
CA HIS A 65 14.26 -8.66 12.02
C HIS A 65 14.33 -7.42 11.14
N GLY A 66 13.24 -7.09 10.43
CA GLY A 66 13.19 -5.94 9.52
C GLY A 66 13.75 -6.20 8.12
N ASP A 67 14.04 -7.46 7.79
CA ASP A 67 14.35 -7.86 6.42
C ASP A 67 13.07 -8.20 5.66
N ILE A 68 13.18 -8.41 4.35
CA ILE A 68 12.11 -8.92 3.50
C ILE A 68 12.55 -10.20 2.81
N ASP A 69 11.61 -11.13 2.60
CA ASP A 69 11.88 -12.40 1.92
C ASP A 69 11.13 -12.55 0.58
N ALA A 70 10.13 -11.73 0.34
CA ALA A 70 9.34 -11.75 -0.89
C ALA A 70 8.70 -10.40 -1.19
N VAL A 71 8.35 -10.20 -2.47
CA VAL A 71 7.61 -9.05 -2.98
C VAL A 71 6.39 -9.51 -3.77
N ALA A 72 5.34 -8.71 -3.76
CA ALA A 72 4.14 -8.91 -4.56
C ALA A 72 3.61 -7.56 -5.06
N ILE A 73 2.67 -7.60 -5.99
CA ILE A 73 1.80 -6.47 -6.26
C ILE A 73 0.54 -6.61 -5.41
N GLY A 74 0.03 -5.50 -4.89
CA GLY A 74 -1.21 -5.47 -4.13
C GLY A 74 -2.07 -4.27 -4.45
N LEU A 75 -3.33 -4.31 -4.00
CA LEU A 75 -4.24 -3.16 -4.08
C LEU A 75 -4.68 -2.78 -2.67
N ASP A 76 -4.41 -1.54 -2.28
CA ASP A 76 -5.00 -0.90 -1.10
C ASP A 76 -6.32 -0.26 -1.50
N LEU A 77 -7.41 -1.04 -1.50
CA LEU A 77 -8.73 -0.51 -1.83
C LEU A 77 -9.20 0.44 -0.73
N THR A 78 -9.72 1.59 -1.17
CA THR A 78 -10.06 2.71 -0.30
C THR A 78 -11.48 3.20 -0.57
N ASP A 79 -12.34 3.21 0.44
CA ASP A 79 -13.57 4.00 0.42
C ASP A 79 -13.19 5.46 0.61
N ARG A 80 -13.06 6.17 -0.50
CA ARG A 80 -12.55 7.53 -0.53
C ARG A 80 -13.47 8.53 0.19
N ALA A 81 -14.76 8.36 0.03
CA ALA A 81 -15.74 9.23 0.66
C ALA A 81 -15.69 9.09 2.19
N ALA A 82 -15.73 7.85 2.70
CA ALA A 82 -15.60 7.59 4.13
C ALA A 82 -14.29 8.08 4.71
N GLN A 83 -13.17 7.84 4.01
CA GLN A 83 -11.84 8.32 4.43
C GLN A 83 -11.81 9.85 4.52
N SER A 84 -12.36 10.55 3.52
CA SER A 84 -12.33 12.02 3.46
C SER A 84 -13.13 12.65 4.60
N LEU A 85 -14.32 12.10 4.91
CA LEU A 85 -15.14 12.55 6.04
C LEU A 85 -14.41 12.36 7.38
N LEU A 86 -13.90 11.15 7.63
CA LEU A 86 -13.19 10.85 8.88
C LEU A 86 -11.94 11.73 9.06
N ARG A 87 -11.23 11.96 7.95
CA ARG A 87 -10.03 12.82 7.96
C ARG A 87 -10.38 14.29 8.26
N ALA A 88 -11.45 14.82 7.69
CA ALA A 88 -11.90 16.19 7.95
C ALA A 88 -12.21 16.43 9.43
N ASP A 89 -12.73 15.40 10.11
CA ASP A 89 -13.06 15.42 11.53
C ASP A 89 -11.88 15.01 12.44
N GLY A 90 -10.70 14.74 11.90
CA GLY A 90 -9.53 14.25 12.67
C GLY A 90 -9.72 12.87 13.27
N LEU A 91 -10.64 12.05 12.73
CA LEU A 91 -10.97 10.73 13.23
C LEU A 91 -10.17 9.61 12.53
N PRO A 92 -10.02 8.43 13.16
CA PRO A 92 -9.36 7.26 12.57
C PRO A 92 -10.03 6.81 11.26
N TRP A 93 -9.24 6.45 10.26
CA TRP A 93 -9.69 6.11 8.90
C TRP A 93 -10.22 4.68 8.75
N ALA A 94 -10.35 3.93 9.82
CA ALA A 94 -10.67 2.51 9.80
C ALA A 94 -11.82 2.16 8.84
N LYS A 95 -12.94 2.88 8.89
CA LYS A 95 -14.11 2.64 8.02
C LYS A 95 -13.78 2.81 6.53
N GLY A 96 -12.87 3.73 6.19
CA GLY A 96 -12.45 3.97 4.80
C GLY A 96 -11.42 2.98 4.28
N LYS A 97 -10.76 2.23 5.17
CA LYS A 97 -9.61 1.37 4.83
C LYS A 97 -9.80 -0.10 5.21
N THR A 98 -10.74 -0.45 6.09
CA THR A 98 -10.87 -1.81 6.65
C THR A 98 -12.23 -2.44 6.33
N PHE A 99 -12.54 -2.60 5.07
CA PHE A 99 -13.71 -3.34 4.62
C PHE A 99 -13.32 -4.68 3.96
N ARG A 100 -14.31 -5.50 3.66
CA ARG A 100 -14.09 -6.83 3.05
C ARG A 100 -13.36 -6.71 1.72
N GLN A 101 -12.30 -7.48 1.53
CA GLN A 101 -11.42 -7.47 0.35
C GLN A 101 -10.66 -6.14 0.14
N ALA A 102 -10.52 -5.32 1.16
CA ALA A 102 -9.82 -4.03 1.05
C ALA A 102 -8.30 -4.15 0.87
N ALA A 103 -7.70 -5.32 1.12
CA ALA A 103 -6.28 -5.61 0.88
C ALA A 103 -6.17 -6.76 -0.13
N VAL A 104 -6.01 -6.44 -1.39
CA VAL A 104 -5.82 -7.44 -2.45
C VAL A 104 -4.35 -7.76 -2.58
N LEU A 105 -4.04 -9.04 -2.69
CA LEU A 105 -2.67 -9.52 -2.74
C LEU A 105 -2.47 -10.44 -3.95
N GLY A 106 -1.50 -10.10 -4.79
CA GLY A 106 -1.04 -10.92 -5.90
C GLY A 106 -0.05 -12.00 -5.44
N THR A 107 0.47 -12.73 -6.41
CA THR A 107 1.46 -13.78 -6.15
C THR A 107 2.76 -13.20 -5.60
N PHE A 108 3.28 -13.81 -4.56
CA PHE A 108 4.61 -13.48 -4.03
C PHE A 108 5.72 -14.09 -4.86
N TYR A 109 6.75 -13.27 -5.09
CA TYR A 109 8.02 -13.68 -5.69
C TYR A 109 9.13 -13.55 -4.64
N PRO A 110 9.98 -14.59 -4.46
CA PRO A 110 11.12 -14.51 -3.55
C PRO A 110 12.03 -13.33 -3.88
N TRP A 111 12.40 -12.56 -2.86
CA TRP A 111 13.28 -11.42 -3.00
C TRP A 111 14.48 -11.53 -2.06
N ARG A 112 15.68 -11.51 -2.63
CA ARG A 112 16.95 -11.76 -1.88
C ARG A 112 17.96 -10.62 -2.03
N HIS A 113 17.53 -9.49 -2.61
CA HIS A 113 18.43 -8.38 -2.94
C HIS A 113 18.40 -7.26 -1.90
N GLY A 114 17.67 -7.45 -0.79
CA GLY A 114 17.49 -6.46 0.26
C GLY A 114 16.53 -5.33 -0.12
N LEU A 115 16.20 -4.48 0.87
CA LEU A 115 15.23 -3.38 0.71
C LEU A 115 15.73 -2.30 -0.25
N GLU A 116 17.02 -1.95 -0.18
CA GLU A 116 17.61 -0.88 -0.99
C GLU A 116 17.52 -1.15 -2.50
N ALA A 117 17.58 -2.42 -2.90
CA ALA A 117 17.49 -2.79 -4.30
C ALA A 117 16.11 -2.53 -4.93
N LEU A 118 15.06 -2.37 -4.10
CA LEU A 118 13.71 -2.04 -4.58
C LEU A 118 13.63 -0.66 -5.22
N THR A 119 14.46 0.28 -4.77
CA THR A 119 14.44 1.69 -5.18
C THR A 119 15.72 2.15 -5.87
N ASN A 120 16.75 1.32 -5.93
CA ASN A 120 17.99 1.64 -6.65
C ASN A 120 17.70 1.82 -8.14
N GLU A 121 18.09 2.94 -8.74
CA GLU A 121 17.77 3.30 -10.14
C GLU A 121 18.09 2.20 -11.16
N ALA A 122 19.14 1.41 -10.92
CA ALA A 122 19.56 0.33 -11.83
C ALA A 122 18.72 -0.95 -11.68
N THR A 123 18.02 -1.15 -10.55
CA THR A 123 17.32 -2.39 -10.18
C THR A 123 15.88 -2.17 -9.72
N ALA A 124 15.43 -0.92 -9.64
CA ALA A 124 14.13 -0.56 -9.10
C ALA A 124 12.99 -1.31 -9.79
N LEU A 125 12.10 -1.83 -8.97
CA LEU A 125 10.84 -2.39 -9.45
C LEU A 125 9.93 -1.27 -9.97
N ARG A 126 9.02 -1.64 -10.86
CA ARG A 126 8.00 -0.73 -11.40
C ARG A 126 6.61 -1.20 -10.97
N ILE A 127 5.76 -0.24 -10.70
CA ILE A 127 4.32 -0.45 -10.52
C ILE A 127 3.64 -0.06 -11.83
N GLU A 128 2.80 -0.93 -12.35
CA GLU A 128 1.97 -0.67 -13.52
C GLU A 128 0.57 -1.22 -13.25
N CYS A 129 -0.45 -0.43 -13.58
CA CYS A 129 -1.83 -0.84 -13.44
C CYS A 129 -2.65 -0.37 -14.63
N ASP A 130 -3.22 -1.33 -15.34
CA ASP A 130 -4.15 -1.09 -16.43
C ASP A 130 -5.56 -1.50 -16.01
N VAL A 131 -6.54 -0.66 -16.31
CA VAL A 131 -7.96 -0.94 -16.08
C VAL A 131 -8.71 -0.84 -17.40
N ASN A 132 -9.36 -1.92 -17.82
CA ASN A 132 -10.07 -2.01 -19.10
C ASN A 132 -9.21 -1.62 -20.34
N GLY A 133 -7.90 -1.88 -20.26
CA GLY A 133 -6.95 -1.57 -21.32
C GLY A 133 -6.39 -0.14 -21.29
N GLU A 134 -6.73 0.66 -20.30
CA GLU A 134 -6.18 2.00 -20.08
C GLU A 134 -5.18 1.98 -18.93
N ARG A 135 -4.00 2.60 -19.12
CA ARG A 135 -3.01 2.78 -18.06
C ARG A 135 -3.50 3.79 -17.03
N TRP A 136 -3.75 3.33 -15.81
CA TRP A 136 -4.17 4.19 -14.71
C TRP A 136 -2.97 4.63 -13.84
N GLN A 137 -2.10 3.69 -13.50
CA GLN A 137 -0.94 3.98 -12.66
C GLN A 137 0.33 3.41 -13.29
N GLU A 138 1.40 4.18 -13.22
CA GLU A 138 2.74 3.77 -13.63
C GLU A 138 3.78 4.58 -12.85
N ALA A 139 4.72 3.90 -12.19
CA ALA A 139 5.85 4.53 -11.53
C ALA A 139 7.00 3.54 -11.30
N SER A 140 8.21 4.05 -11.24
CA SER A 140 9.34 3.31 -10.65
C SER A 140 9.33 3.48 -9.14
N LEU A 141 9.72 2.46 -8.37
CA LEU A 141 9.89 2.61 -6.92
C LEU A 141 11.04 3.58 -6.58
N SER A 142 11.97 3.84 -7.51
CA SER A 142 12.99 4.88 -7.35
C SER A 142 12.42 6.30 -7.24
N GLU A 143 11.15 6.50 -7.61
CA GLU A 143 10.44 7.78 -7.47
C GLU A 143 9.81 7.99 -6.08
N MET A 144 9.94 7.00 -5.18
CA MET A 144 9.44 7.13 -3.81
C MET A 144 10.28 8.14 -3.03
N SER A 145 9.63 9.10 -2.41
CA SER A 145 10.25 10.07 -1.50
C SER A 145 10.42 9.52 -0.08
N ILE A 146 9.65 8.48 0.29
CA ILE A 146 9.82 7.69 1.50
C ILE A 146 10.01 6.25 1.04
N THR A 147 11.24 5.77 1.07
CA THR A 147 11.59 4.45 0.53
C THR A 147 11.08 3.30 1.41
N PRO A 148 10.93 2.07 0.87
CA PRO A 148 10.61 0.91 1.70
C PRO A 148 11.62 0.67 2.83
N ALA A 149 12.90 1.01 2.64
CA ALA A 149 13.91 0.92 3.68
C ALA A 149 13.65 1.91 4.84
N ASP A 150 13.29 3.17 4.51
CA ASP A 150 12.88 4.17 5.51
C ASP A 150 11.63 3.72 6.27
N GLN A 151 10.65 3.17 5.53
CA GLN A 151 9.40 2.68 6.09
C GLN A 151 9.64 1.54 7.09
N VAL A 152 10.42 0.53 6.70
CA VAL A 152 10.73 -0.61 7.56
C VAL A 152 11.53 -0.16 8.78
N THR A 153 12.54 0.70 8.61
CA THR A 153 13.33 1.26 9.71
C THR A 153 12.44 1.97 10.71
N SER A 154 11.54 2.83 10.24
CA SER A 154 10.58 3.55 11.09
C SER A 154 9.61 2.59 11.79
N LEU A 155 9.05 1.62 11.07
CA LEU A 155 8.10 0.66 11.59
C LEU A 155 8.70 -0.21 12.70
N MET A 156 9.91 -0.73 12.48
CA MET A 156 10.63 -1.58 13.44
C MET A 156 10.95 -0.87 14.76
N ALA A 157 11.00 0.45 14.76
CA ALA A 157 11.32 1.22 15.97
C ALA A 157 10.22 1.16 17.05
N TRP A 158 8.96 0.87 16.66
CA TRP A 158 7.83 0.94 17.60
C TRP A 158 6.78 -0.16 17.42
N ALA A 159 6.68 -0.78 16.23
CA ALA A 159 5.64 -1.75 15.94
C ALA A 159 6.03 -3.19 16.29
N PRO A 160 5.08 -4.03 16.73
CA PRO A 160 5.33 -5.45 17.00
C PRO A 160 5.33 -6.27 15.71
N VAL A 161 6.30 -6.02 14.83
CA VAL A 161 6.43 -6.71 13.55
C VAL A 161 6.75 -8.19 13.75
N SER A 162 6.06 -9.05 13.03
CA SER A 162 6.22 -10.50 13.07
C SER A 162 6.59 -11.07 11.70
N ASN A 163 7.17 -12.28 11.70
CA ASN A 163 7.45 -12.99 10.46
C ASN A 163 6.15 -13.20 9.65
N GLY A 164 6.18 -12.78 8.39
CA GLY A 164 5.05 -12.90 7.49
C GLY A 164 4.13 -11.69 7.46
N ASP A 165 4.32 -10.69 8.33
CA ASP A 165 3.61 -9.42 8.22
C ASP A 165 3.85 -8.79 6.85
N LEU A 166 2.85 -8.10 6.35
CA LEU A 166 2.89 -7.43 5.06
C LEU A 166 3.04 -5.93 5.24
N LEU A 167 3.81 -5.31 4.34
CA LEU A 167 3.89 -3.86 4.24
C LEU A 167 3.50 -3.45 2.82
N TYR A 168 2.37 -2.77 2.69
CA TYR A 168 1.95 -2.03 1.52
C TYR A 168 2.70 -0.71 1.52
N THR A 169 3.55 -0.50 0.53
CA THR A 169 4.57 0.56 0.55
C THR A 169 4.09 1.91 0.06
N GLY A 170 2.82 2.00 -0.32
CA GLY A 170 2.20 3.22 -0.86
C GLY A 170 2.05 3.21 -2.37
N THR A 171 1.09 3.97 -2.84
CA THR A 171 0.66 4.02 -4.24
C THR A 171 1.20 5.25 -4.97
N PRO A 172 1.56 5.15 -6.26
CA PRO A 172 1.87 6.30 -7.10
C PRO A 172 0.59 7.08 -7.47
N GLN A 173 0.77 8.18 -8.20
CA GLN A 173 -0.33 8.97 -8.79
C GLN A 173 -1.20 8.12 -9.76
N GLY A 174 -2.38 8.63 -10.11
CA GLY A 174 -3.33 7.97 -11.01
C GLY A 174 -4.38 7.13 -10.29
N VAL A 175 -4.62 7.44 -9.01
CA VAL A 175 -5.68 6.80 -8.21
C VAL A 175 -7.04 7.20 -8.74
N ALA A 176 -7.92 6.21 -8.98
CA ALA A 176 -9.25 6.46 -9.51
C ALA A 176 -10.30 5.50 -8.94
N GLN A 177 -11.57 5.90 -9.09
CA GLN A 177 -12.72 5.14 -8.63
C GLN A 177 -12.98 3.95 -9.57
N LEU A 178 -13.14 2.77 -8.97
CA LEU A 178 -13.68 1.59 -9.67
C LEU A 178 -15.18 1.80 -9.93
N LYS A 179 -15.60 1.58 -11.16
CA LYS A 179 -17.01 1.72 -11.60
C LYS A 179 -17.63 0.37 -11.91
#